data_2f7f91f498268a1238982b00214dff0b
#
_entry.id   2f7f91f498268a1238982b00214dff0b
#
_cell.length_a   1.000
_cell.length_b   1.000
_cell.length_c   1.000
_cell.angle_alpha   90.00
_cell.angle_beta   90.00
_cell.angle_gamma   90.00
#
_symmetry.space_group_name_H-M   'P 1'
#
loop_
_entity.id
_entity.type
_entity.pdbx_description
1 polymer ?
#
loop_
_entity_poly.entity_id
_entity_poly.type
_entity_poly.pdbx_seq_one_letter_code
_entity_poly.pdbx_strand_id
1 'polypeptide(L)'
;MKHKSIQNVNNNVIKKVCVLFFFLNLVFAQDKIELKQADSLSSIQTNNETLTSLKGNIIFKKGNQLLFGDRATQSNDNGIVKLYDNVKIEDGNKTIFCDSLFFDTEKDKIELLGRVNINNGNQIITSTKGRLDNKNEKITLLSNSSIEDKDQKIEGDLIEIIFDKSEIISLQVLENGSIFSKNFGYEKDNNNQNQSIENQDILSGNIISITMKDNQVDEIELKGMASSFIPVSYTHLTLPTMIRV
;
A
#
# COMPACT_ATOMS: atom_id res chain seq x y z
N MET A 1 -27.44 -4.37 16.99
CA MET A 1 -26.11 -5.03 17.04
C MET A 1 -25.22 -4.17 17.92
N LYS A 2 -24.69 -4.70 19.02
CA LYS A 2 -23.80 -3.90 19.90
C LYS A 2 -22.39 -3.89 19.28
N HIS A 3 -21.89 -2.70 18.95
CA HIS A 3 -20.48 -2.49 18.63
C HIS A 3 -19.66 -2.82 19.88
N LYS A 4 -18.76 -3.78 19.79
CA LYS A 4 -17.70 -3.99 20.78
C LYS A 4 -16.44 -3.33 20.24
N SER A 5 -16.04 -2.21 20.81
CA SER A 5 -14.69 -1.69 20.66
C SER A 5 -13.75 -2.56 21.50
N ILE A 6 -12.71 -3.08 20.91
CA ILE A 6 -11.66 -3.80 21.62
C ILE A 6 -10.69 -2.74 22.17
N GLN A 7 -10.98 -2.23 23.36
CA GLN A 7 -10.14 -1.21 24.03
C GLN A 7 -8.81 -1.73 24.57
N ASN A 8 -8.51 -3.02 24.47
CA ASN A 8 -7.27 -3.62 24.99
C ASN A 8 -6.52 -4.40 23.90
N VAL A 9 -6.21 -3.76 22.79
CA VAL A 9 -5.16 -4.27 21.89
C VAL A 9 -3.82 -3.97 22.56
N ASN A 10 -3.00 -5.01 22.73
CA ASN A 10 -1.70 -4.89 23.37
C ASN A 10 -0.91 -3.71 22.78
N ASN A 11 -0.47 -2.77 23.63
CA ASN A 11 0.27 -1.56 23.23
C ASN A 11 1.48 -1.85 22.33
N ASN A 12 2.01 -3.08 22.35
CA ASN A 12 3.11 -3.50 21.48
C ASN A 12 2.66 -3.71 20.02
N VAL A 13 1.44 -4.23 19.77
CA VAL A 13 0.88 -4.37 18.41
C VAL A 13 0.60 -2.99 17.84
N ILE A 14 -0.01 -2.11 18.65
CA ILE A 14 -0.31 -0.72 18.27
C ILE A 14 0.96 0.03 17.91
N LYS A 15 2.01 -0.05 18.76
CA LYS A 15 3.30 0.62 18.50
C LYS A 15 3.99 0.13 17.23
N LYS A 16 3.86 -1.16 16.90
CA LYS A 16 4.48 -1.75 15.71
C LYS A 16 3.75 -1.40 14.43
N VAL A 17 2.42 -1.34 14.45
CA VAL A 17 1.62 -0.88 13.29
C VAL A 17 1.98 0.56 12.92
N CYS A 18 2.37 1.42 13.88
CA CYS A 18 2.82 2.79 13.59
C CYS A 18 4.08 2.86 12.72
N VAL A 19 5.00 1.90 12.81
CA VAL A 19 6.26 1.90 12.03
C VAL A 19 5.99 1.63 10.55
N LEU A 20 4.94 0.86 10.23
CA LEU A 20 4.58 0.52 8.85
C LEU A 20 4.26 1.75 7.98
N PHE A 21 3.81 2.85 8.59
CA PHE A 21 3.21 3.97 7.85
C PHE A 21 4.14 5.15 7.55
N PHE A 22 5.38 5.13 8.02
CA PHE A 22 6.24 6.32 7.98
C PHE A 22 6.71 6.77 6.58
N PHE A 23 6.44 6.02 5.50
CA PHE A 23 7.12 6.25 4.21
C PHE A 23 6.25 6.32 2.95
N LEU A 24 4.92 6.36 3.07
CA LEU A 24 4.06 6.37 1.87
C LEU A 24 3.80 7.79 1.31
N ASN A 25 4.79 8.67 1.35
CA ASN A 25 4.65 10.00 0.71
C ASN A 25 4.70 9.85 -0.81
N LEU A 26 3.58 9.58 -1.45
CA LEU A 26 3.37 9.70 -2.88
C LEU A 26 2.82 11.11 -3.18
N VAL A 27 3.63 12.15 -2.97
CA VAL A 27 3.25 13.50 -3.39
C VAL A 27 3.51 13.62 -4.89
N PHE A 28 2.46 13.54 -5.67
CA PHE A 28 2.52 13.93 -7.07
C PHE A 28 2.28 15.44 -7.15
N ALA A 29 3.36 16.20 -7.40
CA ALA A 29 3.21 17.62 -7.74
C ALA A 29 2.36 17.77 -9.01
N GLN A 30 1.60 18.86 -9.12
CA GLN A 30 0.79 19.21 -10.32
C GLN A 30 1.66 19.60 -11.53
N ASP A 31 2.79 18.93 -11.72
CA ASP A 31 3.69 19.22 -12.82
C ASP A 31 3.18 18.60 -14.12
N LYS A 32 3.39 19.31 -15.22
CA LYS A 32 3.05 18.82 -16.55
C LYS A 32 3.89 17.60 -16.89
N ILE A 33 3.25 16.59 -17.48
CA ILE A 33 3.98 15.44 -18.01
C ILE A 33 4.66 15.82 -19.34
N GLU A 34 5.93 15.48 -19.49
CA GLU A 34 6.74 15.79 -20.66
C GLU A 34 7.37 14.52 -21.21
N LEU A 35 7.28 14.31 -22.53
CA LEU A 35 8.03 13.26 -23.22
C LEU A 35 9.51 13.68 -23.29
N LYS A 36 10.40 12.84 -22.76
CA LYS A 36 11.84 13.03 -22.82
C LYS A 36 12.51 12.17 -23.88
N GLN A 37 12.00 10.95 -24.09
CA GLN A 37 12.58 9.98 -25.01
C GLN A 37 11.53 9.04 -25.58
N ALA A 38 11.69 8.64 -26.83
CA ALA A 38 11.09 7.50 -27.50
C ALA A 38 11.90 7.17 -28.75
N ASP A 39 11.96 5.90 -29.16
CA ASP A 39 12.64 5.50 -30.39
C ASP A 39 11.83 5.88 -31.64
N SER A 40 10.51 5.84 -31.53
CA SER A 40 9.63 6.27 -32.62
C SER A 40 8.36 6.92 -32.08
N LEU A 41 7.87 7.89 -32.88
CA LEU A 41 6.65 8.64 -32.63
C LEU A 41 5.83 8.67 -33.92
N SER A 42 4.54 8.36 -33.80
CA SER A 42 3.55 8.57 -34.86
C SER A 42 2.33 9.28 -34.29
N SER A 43 1.77 10.23 -35.04
CA SER A 43 0.57 10.95 -34.62
C SER A 43 -0.51 10.80 -35.66
N ILE A 44 -1.72 10.50 -35.19
CA ILE A 44 -2.92 10.40 -36.02
C ILE A 44 -3.93 11.42 -35.51
N GLN A 45 -4.33 12.32 -36.40
CA GLN A 45 -5.41 13.25 -36.10
C GLN A 45 -6.72 12.68 -36.61
N THR A 46 -7.68 12.53 -35.71
CA THR A 46 -9.07 12.20 -36.03
C THR A 46 -9.94 13.46 -35.90
N ASN A 47 -11.21 13.39 -36.28
CA ASN A 47 -12.10 14.55 -36.19
C ASN A 47 -12.30 15.06 -34.73
N ASN A 48 -12.03 14.20 -33.73
CA ASN A 48 -12.34 14.48 -32.33
C ASN A 48 -11.11 14.50 -31.41
N GLU A 49 -9.98 13.96 -31.84
CA GLU A 49 -8.77 13.93 -31.01
C GLU A 49 -7.49 13.71 -31.81
N THR A 50 -6.39 14.17 -31.24
CA THR A 50 -5.02 13.88 -31.70
C THR A 50 -4.42 12.80 -30.81
N LEU A 51 -4.23 11.60 -31.39
CA LEU A 51 -3.61 10.47 -30.69
C LEU A 51 -2.17 10.31 -31.14
N THR A 52 -1.25 10.41 -30.19
CA THR A 52 0.18 10.15 -30.38
C THR A 52 0.51 8.76 -29.87
N SER A 53 1.12 7.93 -30.71
CA SER A 53 1.65 6.61 -30.36
C SER A 53 3.16 6.63 -30.31
N LEU A 54 3.72 6.08 -29.25
CA LEU A 54 5.15 6.02 -28.97
C LEU A 54 5.60 4.58 -28.84
N LYS A 55 6.82 4.25 -29.28
CA LYS A 55 7.40 2.92 -29.17
C LYS A 55 8.89 2.98 -28.88
N GLY A 56 9.35 2.07 -28.03
CA GLY A 56 10.74 1.81 -27.68
C GLY A 56 11.34 2.86 -26.74
N ASN A 57 11.94 2.42 -25.68
CA ASN A 57 12.71 3.23 -24.72
C ASN A 57 12.03 4.53 -24.29
N ILE A 58 10.73 4.43 -23.97
CA ILE A 58 9.92 5.60 -23.65
C ILE A 58 10.28 6.12 -22.26
N ILE A 59 10.48 7.42 -22.16
CA ILE A 59 10.70 8.13 -20.90
C ILE A 59 9.81 9.37 -20.88
N PHE A 60 8.88 9.41 -19.93
CA PHE A 60 8.18 10.64 -19.54
C PHE A 60 8.75 11.18 -18.24
N LYS A 61 8.68 12.49 -18.07
CA LYS A 61 9.02 13.18 -16.83
C LYS A 61 7.80 13.95 -16.31
N LYS A 62 7.51 13.83 -15.02
CA LYS A 62 6.53 14.63 -14.29
C LYS A 62 7.14 15.11 -12.98
N GLY A 63 7.52 16.38 -12.90
CA GLY A 63 8.29 16.90 -11.76
C GLY A 63 9.61 16.16 -11.59
N ASN A 64 9.79 15.51 -10.45
CA ASN A 64 10.97 14.68 -10.16
C ASN A 64 10.79 13.21 -10.58
N GLN A 65 9.60 12.83 -11.02
CA GLN A 65 9.29 11.46 -11.39
C GLN A 65 9.70 11.15 -12.82
N LEU A 66 10.22 9.94 -13.05
CA LEU A 66 10.47 9.37 -14.37
C LEU A 66 9.58 8.16 -14.58
N LEU A 67 8.86 8.15 -15.71
CA LEU A 67 7.97 7.07 -16.10
C LEU A 67 8.54 6.40 -17.34
N PHE A 68 8.73 5.09 -17.27
CA PHE A 68 9.32 4.26 -18.32
C PHE A 68 8.30 3.28 -18.85
N GLY A 69 8.43 2.87 -20.10
CA GLY A 69 7.64 1.83 -20.74
C GLY A 69 8.12 1.54 -22.14
N ASP A 70 7.67 0.43 -22.75
CA ASP A 70 8.07 0.05 -24.10
C ASP A 70 7.11 0.61 -25.16
N ARG A 71 5.85 0.82 -24.79
CA ARG A 71 4.82 1.41 -25.66
C ARG A 71 4.01 2.46 -24.88
N ALA A 72 3.60 3.51 -25.56
CA ALA A 72 2.68 4.50 -24.98
C ALA A 72 1.71 5.05 -26.00
N THR A 73 0.57 5.52 -25.51
CA THR A 73 -0.35 6.38 -26.26
C THR A 73 -0.66 7.62 -25.45
N GLN A 74 -0.70 8.76 -26.10
CA GLN A 74 -1.05 10.04 -25.50
C GLN A 74 -2.17 10.68 -26.30
N SER A 75 -3.28 11.02 -25.65
CA SER A 75 -4.33 11.87 -26.20
C SER A 75 -4.08 13.31 -25.75
N ASN A 76 -3.79 14.19 -26.70
CA ASN A 76 -3.47 15.58 -26.39
C ASN A 76 -4.72 16.37 -25.95
N ASP A 77 -5.89 15.98 -26.45
CA ASP A 77 -7.15 16.70 -26.23
C ASP A 77 -7.80 16.36 -24.88
N ASN A 78 -7.54 15.15 -24.36
CA ASN A 78 -8.15 14.63 -23.13
C ASN A 78 -7.16 14.50 -21.98
N GLY A 79 -5.90 14.90 -22.15
CA GLY A 79 -4.88 14.81 -21.13
C GLY A 79 -4.58 13.37 -20.66
N ILE A 80 -4.83 12.34 -21.50
CA ILE A 80 -4.67 10.95 -21.12
C ILE A 80 -3.36 10.39 -21.65
N VAL A 81 -2.56 9.82 -20.76
CA VAL A 81 -1.34 9.07 -21.09
C VAL A 81 -1.48 7.64 -20.64
N LYS A 82 -1.21 6.69 -21.53
CA LYS A 82 -1.18 5.25 -21.23
C LYS A 82 0.21 4.71 -21.55
N LEU A 83 0.78 3.99 -20.60
CA LEU A 83 2.03 3.25 -20.78
C LEU A 83 1.75 1.75 -20.70
N TYR A 84 2.46 0.97 -21.49
CA TYR A 84 2.32 -0.47 -21.59
C TYR A 84 3.68 -1.14 -21.65
N ASP A 85 3.72 -2.36 -21.16
CA ASP A 85 4.86 -3.25 -21.18
C ASP A 85 6.05 -2.69 -20.39
N ASN A 86 6.50 -3.44 -19.39
CA ASN A 86 7.63 -3.09 -18.53
C ASN A 86 7.52 -1.69 -17.90
N VAL A 87 6.31 -1.32 -17.48
CA VAL A 87 6.08 0.01 -16.90
C VAL A 87 6.81 0.11 -15.57
N LYS A 88 7.61 1.17 -15.44
CA LYS A 88 8.34 1.53 -14.23
C LYS A 88 8.18 3.02 -13.94
N ILE A 89 7.97 3.37 -12.68
CA ILE A 89 8.03 4.76 -12.21
C ILE A 89 9.15 4.85 -11.18
N GLU A 90 10.00 5.86 -11.31
CA GLU A 90 11.02 6.23 -10.32
C GLU A 90 10.69 7.57 -9.70
N ASP A 91 10.73 7.66 -8.37
CA ASP A 91 10.51 8.88 -7.60
C ASP A 91 11.43 8.87 -6.36
N GLY A 92 12.60 9.45 -6.50
CA GLY A 92 13.62 9.38 -5.46
C GLY A 92 14.05 7.95 -5.16
N ASN A 93 13.80 7.49 -3.94
CA ASN A 93 14.08 6.11 -3.51
C ASN A 93 12.91 5.14 -3.74
N LYS A 94 11.82 5.61 -4.34
CA LYS A 94 10.64 4.79 -4.61
C LYS A 94 10.67 4.28 -6.04
N THR A 95 10.27 3.04 -6.21
CA THR A 95 10.12 2.41 -7.52
C THR A 95 8.78 1.69 -7.57
N ILE A 96 8.04 1.93 -8.65
CA ILE A 96 6.77 1.26 -8.94
C ILE A 96 6.93 0.47 -10.22
N PHE A 97 6.53 -0.79 -10.22
CA PHE A 97 6.42 -1.65 -11.40
C PHE A 97 4.97 -2.06 -11.61
N CYS A 98 4.53 -2.13 -12.86
CA CYS A 98 3.25 -2.70 -13.26
C CYS A 98 3.27 -3.12 -14.74
N ASP A 99 2.24 -3.82 -15.20
CA ASP A 99 2.14 -4.21 -16.60
C ASP A 99 1.69 -3.05 -17.48
N SER A 100 0.79 -2.21 -16.97
CA SER A 100 0.36 -0.99 -17.66
C SER A 100 -0.08 0.10 -16.66
N LEU A 101 0.03 1.35 -17.13
CA LEU A 101 -0.34 2.55 -16.39
C LEU A 101 -1.28 3.40 -17.24
N PHE A 102 -2.31 3.91 -16.60
CA PHE A 102 -3.23 4.89 -17.17
C PHE A 102 -3.20 6.15 -16.30
N PHE A 103 -2.86 7.29 -16.90
CA PHE A 103 -2.79 8.56 -16.21
C PHE A 103 -3.74 9.58 -16.86
N ASP A 104 -4.72 10.03 -16.08
CA ASP A 104 -5.61 11.14 -16.42
C ASP A 104 -5.04 12.41 -15.79
N THR A 105 -4.39 13.24 -16.61
CA THR A 105 -3.69 14.44 -16.13
C THR A 105 -4.64 15.54 -15.69
N GLU A 106 -5.87 15.59 -16.21
CA GLU A 106 -6.88 16.57 -15.82
C GLU A 106 -7.49 16.27 -14.46
N LYS A 107 -7.73 14.98 -14.20
CA LYS A 107 -8.27 14.52 -12.91
C LYS A 107 -7.19 14.27 -11.88
N ASP A 108 -5.93 14.24 -12.29
CA ASP A 108 -4.77 13.85 -11.50
C ASP A 108 -4.94 12.47 -10.85
N LYS A 109 -5.36 11.50 -11.68
CA LYS A 109 -5.61 10.12 -11.29
C LYS A 109 -4.73 9.16 -12.07
N ILE A 110 -4.14 8.20 -11.33
CA ILE A 110 -3.34 7.15 -11.92
C ILE A 110 -3.99 5.80 -11.63
N GLU A 111 -4.14 4.95 -12.64
CA GLU A 111 -4.42 3.53 -12.48
C GLU A 111 -3.19 2.72 -12.87
N LEU A 112 -2.80 1.81 -11.99
CA LEU A 112 -1.76 0.80 -12.18
C LEU A 112 -2.44 -0.55 -12.38
N LEU A 113 -2.08 -1.29 -13.40
CA LEU A 113 -2.74 -2.54 -13.76
C LEU A 113 -1.72 -3.66 -13.95
N GLY A 114 -2.03 -4.83 -13.38
CA GLY A 114 -1.24 -6.05 -13.48
C GLY A 114 0.07 -5.99 -12.70
N ARG A 115 0.32 -6.98 -11.86
CA ARG A 115 1.57 -7.17 -11.09
C ARG A 115 2.11 -5.89 -10.45
N VAL A 116 1.22 -5.09 -9.84
CA VAL A 116 1.63 -3.86 -9.16
C VAL A 116 2.57 -4.20 -8.02
N ASN A 117 3.76 -3.60 -8.05
CA ASN A 117 4.77 -3.71 -7.00
C ASN A 117 5.36 -2.32 -6.74
N ILE A 118 5.20 -1.84 -5.53
CA ILE A 118 5.72 -0.55 -5.08
C ILE A 118 6.77 -0.83 -4.00
N ASN A 119 7.99 -0.36 -4.22
CA ASN A 119 9.09 -0.50 -3.27
C ASN A 119 9.63 0.90 -2.92
N ASN A 120 9.71 1.20 -1.63
CA ASN A 120 10.28 2.45 -1.12
C ASN A 120 11.59 2.24 -0.32
N GLY A 121 12.18 1.05 -0.44
CA GLY A 121 13.37 0.62 0.29
C GLY A 121 13.08 -0.02 1.65
N ASN A 122 12.01 0.38 2.33
CA ASN A 122 11.63 -0.16 3.65
C ASN A 122 10.37 -1.03 3.58
N GLN A 123 9.51 -0.77 2.60
CA GLN A 123 8.23 -1.44 2.42
C GLN A 123 8.07 -1.94 1.00
N ILE A 124 7.38 -3.06 0.87
CA ILE A 124 6.94 -3.62 -0.40
C ILE A 124 5.40 -3.66 -0.38
N ILE A 125 4.80 -3.03 -1.38
CA ILE A 125 3.35 -3.07 -1.57
C ILE A 125 3.07 -3.84 -2.85
N THR A 126 2.21 -4.83 -2.78
CA THR A 126 1.78 -5.61 -3.95
C THR A 126 0.28 -5.57 -4.11
N SER A 127 -0.17 -5.65 -5.35
CA SER A 127 -1.60 -5.70 -5.69
C SER A 127 -1.77 -6.11 -7.15
N THR A 128 -2.96 -6.52 -7.54
CA THR A 128 -3.29 -6.72 -8.96
C THR A 128 -3.63 -5.40 -9.64
N LYS A 129 -4.18 -4.44 -8.90
CA LYS A 129 -4.56 -3.12 -9.41
C LYS A 129 -4.37 -2.06 -8.33
N GLY A 130 -3.77 -0.92 -8.69
CA GLY A 130 -3.66 0.27 -7.86
C GLY A 130 -4.39 1.47 -8.47
N ARG A 131 -5.00 2.30 -7.64
CA ARG A 131 -5.55 3.61 -8.02
C ARG A 131 -5.03 4.66 -7.07
N LEU A 132 -4.49 5.74 -7.64
CA LEU A 132 -4.02 6.90 -6.92
C LEU A 132 -4.90 8.07 -7.34
N ASP A 133 -5.55 8.71 -6.39
CA ASP A 133 -6.37 9.90 -6.57
C ASP A 133 -5.72 11.04 -5.78
N ASN A 134 -4.90 11.84 -6.46
CA ASN A 134 -4.12 12.86 -5.80
C ASN A 134 -5.00 14.01 -5.28
N LYS A 135 -6.11 14.32 -5.96
CA LYS A 135 -7.03 15.37 -5.51
C LYS A 135 -7.75 15.03 -4.21
N ASN A 136 -8.03 13.74 -4.00
CA ASN A 136 -8.70 13.25 -2.80
C ASN A 136 -7.71 12.63 -1.80
N GLU A 137 -6.40 12.75 -2.07
CA GLU A 137 -5.34 12.19 -1.24
C GLU A 137 -5.61 10.71 -0.85
N LYS A 138 -5.99 9.90 -1.84
CA LYS A 138 -6.41 8.52 -1.64
C LYS A 138 -5.66 7.53 -2.51
N ILE A 139 -5.23 6.42 -1.90
CA ILE A 139 -4.74 5.24 -2.60
C ILE A 139 -5.72 4.09 -2.37
N THR A 140 -6.03 3.35 -3.43
CA THR A 140 -6.84 2.13 -3.36
C THR A 140 -6.07 0.99 -4.04
N LEU A 141 -5.85 -0.10 -3.32
CA LEU A 141 -5.24 -1.34 -3.80
C LEU A 141 -6.34 -2.39 -3.92
N LEU A 142 -6.39 -3.11 -5.04
CA LEU A 142 -7.49 -4.03 -5.36
C LEU A 142 -6.95 -5.40 -5.76
N SER A 143 -7.52 -6.42 -5.16
CA SER A 143 -7.26 -7.84 -5.40
C SER A 143 -5.85 -8.29 -5.00
N ASN A 144 -5.80 -9.21 -4.03
CA ASN A 144 -4.57 -9.75 -3.48
C ASN A 144 -3.58 -8.66 -3.06
N SER A 145 -4.08 -7.72 -2.27
CA SER A 145 -3.31 -6.57 -1.85
C SER A 145 -2.53 -6.86 -0.58
N SER A 146 -1.26 -6.47 -0.54
CA SER A 146 -0.46 -6.54 0.68
C SER A 146 0.44 -5.33 0.84
N ILE A 147 0.70 -4.97 2.08
CA ILE A 147 1.70 -3.99 2.51
C ILE A 147 2.59 -4.70 3.51
N GLU A 148 3.86 -4.82 3.22
CA GLU A 148 4.82 -5.57 4.03
C GLU A 148 6.07 -4.76 4.30
N ASP A 149 6.56 -4.82 5.53
CA ASP A 149 7.89 -4.38 5.94
C ASP A 149 8.61 -5.52 6.67
N LYS A 150 9.72 -5.20 7.33
CA LYS A 150 10.54 -6.17 8.06
C LYS A 150 9.76 -6.92 9.15
N ASP A 151 8.86 -6.24 9.85
CA ASP A 151 8.25 -6.74 11.08
C ASP A 151 6.73 -6.94 10.96
N GLN A 152 6.12 -6.44 9.89
CA GLN A 152 4.66 -6.41 9.76
C GLN A 152 4.19 -6.68 8.33
N LYS A 153 2.99 -7.25 8.22
CA LYS A 153 2.30 -7.44 6.96
C LYS A 153 0.82 -7.17 7.13
N ILE A 154 0.24 -6.40 6.22
CA ILE A 154 -1.19 -6.18 6.09
C ILE A 154 -1.64 -6.80 4.79
N GLU A 155 -2.69 -7.59 4.80
CA GLU A 155 -3.26 -8.24 3.62
C GLU A 155 -4.77 -8.05 3.56
N GLY A 156 -5.31 -8.03 2.35
CA GLY A 156 -6.74 -7.99 2.09
C GLY A 156 -7.06 -7.88 0.61
N ASP A 157 -8.31 -8.08 0.24
CA ASP A 157 -8.73 -7.98 -1.14
C ASP A 157 -8.85 -6.52 -1.60
N LEU A 158 -9.16 -5.62 -0.67
CA LEU A 158 -9.21 -4.19 -0.93
C LEU A 158 -8.55 -3.45 0.24
N ILE A 159 -7.56 -2.61 -0.05
CA ILE A 159 -6.93 -1.73 0.93
C ILE A 159 -7.11 -0.29 0.46
N GLU A 160 -7.70 0.54 1.31
CA GLU A 160 -7.85 1.97 1.10
C GLU A 160 -7.00 2.75 2.10
N ILE A 161 -6.24 3.73 1.60
CA ILE A 161 -5.38 4.60 2.40
C ILE A 161 -5.76 6.04 2.10
N ILE A 162 -6.05 6.81 3.13
CA ILE A 162 -6.40 8.23 3.04
C ILE A 162 -5.31 9.03 3.73
N PHE A 163 -4.92 10.12 3.07
CA PHE A 163 -3.90 11.04 3.55
C PHE A 163 -4.51 12.42 3.84
N ASP A 164 -3.87 13.18 4.70
CA ASP A 164 -4.02 14.64 4.81
C ASP A 164 -2.60 15.24 4.87
N LYS A 165 -2.29 16.14 3.94
CA LYS A 165 -0.96 16.80 3.83
C LYS A 165 0.21 15.81 3.85
N SER A 166 0.06 14.70 3.14
CA SER A 166 1.04 13.61 3.04
C SER A 166 1.18 12.73 4.30
N GLU A 167 0.37 12.93 5.32
CA GLU A 167 0.30 12.04 6.49
C GLU A 167 -0.88 11.08 6.33
N ILE A 168 -0.69 9.82 6.69
CA ILE A 168 -1.80 8.85 6.68
C ILE A 168 -2.70 9.14 7.86
N ILE A 169 -3.97 9.40 7.58
CA ILE A 169 -5.01 9.61 8.60
C ILE A 169 -5.90 8.38 8.79
N SER A 170 -6.03 7.55 7.75
CA SER A 170 -6.85 6.34 7.83
C SER A 170 -6.34 5.26 6.87
N LEU A 171 -6.41 4.01 7.33
CA LEU A 171 -6.25 2.82 6.51
C LEU A 171 -7.42 1.89 6.77
N GLN A 172 -8.03 1.40 5.71
CA GLN A 172 -9.08 0.38 5.78
C GLN A 172 -8.69 -0.83 4.97
N VAL A 173 -8.80 -2.01 5.57
CA VAL A 173 -8.71 -3.29 4.88
C VAL A 173 -10.11 -3.85 4.80
N LEU A 174 -10.59 -4.04 3.59
CA LEU A 174 -11.94 -4.52 3.30
C LEU A 174 -11.83 -5.88 2.62
N GLU A 175 -12.67 -6.81 3.07
CA GLU A 175 -12.70 -8.19 2.58
C GLU A 175 -11.41 -8.97 2.89
N ASN A 176 -11.53 -10.00 3.74
CA ASN A 176 -10.45 -10.90 4.13
C ASN A 176 -9.22 -10.20 4.73
N GLY A 177 -9.47 -9.17 5.56
CA GLY A 177 -8.40 -8.40 6.17
C GLY A 177 -7.61 -9.18 7.21
N SER A 178 -6.28 -9.10 7.15
CA SER A 178 -5.37 -9.65 8.15
C SER A 178 -4.18 -8.72 8.39
N ILE A 179 -3.79 -8.60 9.64
CA ILE A 179 -2.57 -7.90 10.06
C ILE A 179 -1.71 -8.89 10.82
N PHE A 180 -0.49 -9.06 10.37
CA PHE A 180 0.53 -9.88 11.00
C PHE A 180 1.61 -8.98 11.56
N SER A 181 2.04 -9.25 12.80
CA SER A 181 3.13 -8.51 13.44
C SER A 181 4.08 -9.49 14.11
N LYS A 182 5.36 -9.46 13.76
CA LYS A 182 6.39 -10.25 14.42
C LYS A 182 6.63 -9.73 15.83
N ASN A 183 6.71 -10.65 16.76
CA ASN A 183 7.01 -10.36 18.16
C ASN A 183 8.10 -11.29 18.64
N PHE A 184 9.00 -10.79 19.50
CA PHE A 184 10.06 -11.60 20.07
C PHE A 184 9.74 -11.87 21.54
N GLY A 185 9.55 -13.14 21.85
CA GLY A 185 9.48 -13.65 23.22
C GLY A 185 10.80 -14.26 23.67
N TYR A 186 10.93 -14.52 24.93
CA TYR A 186 12.06 -15.29 25.48
C TYR A 186 11.52 -16.50 26.21
N GLU A 187 12.01 -17.68 25.86
CA GLU A 187 11.79 -18.90 26.61
C GLU A 187 13.12 -19.35 27.23
N LYS A 188 13.01 -20.07 28.36
CA LYS A 188 14.18 -20.69 28.96
C LYS A 188 14.42 -22.03 28.30
N ASP A 189 15.65 -22.23 27.80
CA ASP A 189 16.07 -23.52 27.31
C ASP A 189 16.28 -24.53 28.46
N ASN A 190 16.61 -25.78 28.11
CA ASN A 190 16.86 -26.86 29.07
C ASN A 190 18.02 -26.55 30.06
N ASN A 191 18.84 -25.53 29.78
CA ASN A 191 19.96 -25.07 30.60
C ASN A 191 19.62 -23.80 31.40
N ASN A 192 18.32 -23.40 31.44
CA ASN A 192 17.81 -22.19 32.09
C ASN A 192 18.32 -20.86 31.49
N GLN A 193 18.83 -20.89 30.22
CA GLN A 193 19.25 -19.72 29.47
C GLN A 193 18.08 -19.18 28.65
N ASN A 194 17.97 -17.85 28.53
CA ASN A 194 16.94 -17.21 27.73
C ASN A 194 17.22 -17.42 26.24
N GLN A 195 16.34 -18.13 25.55
CA GLN A 195 16.32 -18.29 24.10
C GLN A 195 15.28 -17.35 23.51
N SER A 196 15.67 -16.57 22.50
CA SER A 196 14.74 -15.71 21.76
C SER A 196 13.85 -16.57 20.87
N ILE A 197 12.54 -16.38 20.98
CA ILE A 197 11.55 -17.01 20.11
C ILE A 197 10.82 -15.95 19.31
N GLU A 198 10.73 -16.15 18.01
CA GLU A 198 9.91 -15.32 17.13
C GLU A 198 8.45 -15.79 17.23
N ASN A 199 7.58 -14.90 17.70
CA ASN A 199 6.14 -15.09 17.75
C ASN A 199 5.47 -14.15 16.73
N GLN A 200 4.25 -14.47 16.34
CA GLN A 200 3.46 -13.65 15.43
C GLN A 200 2.11 -13.31 16.04
N ASP A 201 1.84 -12.02 16.19
CA ASP A 201 0.52 -11.52 16.54
C ASP A 201 -0.32 -11.42 15.26
N ILE A 202 -1.57 -11.87 15.30
CA ILE A 202 -2.46 -11.85 14.15
C ILE A 202 -3.77 -11.18 14.55
N LEU A 203 -4.18 -10.19 13.76
CA LEU A 203 -5.51 -9.61 13.81
C LEU A 203 -6.20 -9.89 12.48
N SER A 204 -7.45 -10.33 12.49
CA SER A 204 -8.21 -10.56 11.26
C SER A 204 -9.67 -10.18 11.39
N GLY A 205 -10.30 -9.89 10.26
CA GLY A 205 -11.70 -9.50 10.18
C GLY A 205 -12.13 -9.21 8.76
N ASN A 206 -13.43 -9.17 8.51
CA ASN A 206 -13.93 -8.76 7.20
C ASN A 206 -13.60 -7.30 6.90
N ILE A 207 -13.58 -6.46 7.95
CA ILE A 207 -13.19 -5.06 7.87
C ILE A 207 -12.24 -4.78 9.02
N ILE A 208 -11.07 -4.21 8.69
CA ILE A 208 -10.13 -3.66 9.64
C ILE A 208 -10.01 -2.18 9.33
N SER A 209 -10.34 -1.34 10.30
CA SER A 209 -10.21 0.12 10.19
C SER A 209 -9.14 0.60 11.17
N ILE A 210 -8.15 1.32 10.67
CA ILE A 210 -7.07 1.91 11.45
C ILE A 210 -7.15 3.41 11.27
N THR A 211 -7.31 4.15 12.36
CA THR A 211 -7.20 5.61 12.38
C THR A 211 -5.86 6.02 12.94
N MET A 212 -5.30 7.07 12.35
CA MET A 212 -4.01 7.61 12.72
C MET A 212 -4.18 9.03 13.26
N LYS A 213 -3.40 9.36 14.28
CA LYS A 213 -3.28 10.72 14.81
C LYS A 213 -1.84 10.97 15.22
N ASP A 214 -1.29 12.11 14.79
CA ASP A 214 0.10 12.49 15.06
C ASP A 214 1.10 11.39 14.66
N ASN A 215 0.88 10.75 13.49
CA ASN A 215 1.65 9.61 12.97
C ASN A 215 1.70 8.38 13.89
N GLN A 216 0.70 8.25 14.77
CA GLN A 216 0.53 7.08 15.63
C GLN A 216 -0.85 6.46 15.41
N VAL A 217 -0.96 5.14 15.63
CA VAL A 217 -2.28 4.49 15.63
C VAL A 217 -3.08 5.01 16.83
N ASP A 218 -4.20 5.64 16.55
CA ASP A 218 -5.16 6.11 17.53
C ASP A 218 -6.16 5.00 17.88
N GLU A 219 -6.71 4.33 16.85
CA GLU A 219 -7.70 3.27 17.03
C GLU A 219 -7.56 2.18 15.97
N ILE A 220 -7.81 0.93 16.37
CA ILE A 220 -8.01 -0.21 15.46
C ILE A 220 -9.39 -0.80 15.74
N GLU A 221 -10.26 -0.81 14.74
CA GLU A 221 -11.58 -1.42 14.79
C GLU A 221 -11.65 -2.64 13.87
N LEU A 222 -12.12 -3.77 14.41
CA LEU A 222 -12.33 -5.01 13.66
C LEU A 222 -13.83 -5.29 13.57
N LYS A 223 -14.34 -5.57 12.37
CA LYS A 223 -15.74 -5.90 12.11
C LYS A 223 -15.89 -7.18 11.30
N GLY A 224 -16.86 -8.01 11.67
CA GLY A 224 -17.23 -9.23 10.95
C GLY A 224 -16.15 -10.31 11.00
N MET A 225 -16.46 -11.46 11.61
CA MET A 225 -15.54 -12.57 11.83
C MET A 225 -14.22 -12.14 12.49
N ALA A 226 -14.31 -11.14 13.36
CA ALA A 226 -13.13 -10.55 14.00
C ALA A 226 -12.45 -11.57 14.92
N SER A 227 -11.17 -11.78 14.75
CA SER A 227 -10.34 -12.61 15.61
C SER A 227 -9.00 -11.94 15.90
N SER A 228 -8.41 -12.30 17.04
CA SER A 228 -7.06 -11.92 17.39
C SER A 228 -6.33 -13.12 17.98
N PHE A 229 -5.10 -13.33 17.55
CA PHE A 229 -4.19 -14.31 18.12
C PHE A 229 -2.94 -13.57 18.57
N ILE A 230 -2.68 -13.60 19.87
CA ILE A 230 -1.50 -12.98 20.49
C ILE A 230 -0.83 -14.05 21.32
N PRO A 231 0.29 -14.63 20.87
CA PRO A 231 1.00 -15.64 21.65
C PRO A 231 1.55 -15.01 22.92
N VAL A 232 1.34 -15.67 24.05
CA VAL A 232 1.88 -15.27 25.35
C VAL A 232 3.04 -16.18 25.70
N SER A 233 4.21 -15.61 25.93
CA SER A 233 5.33 -16.36 26.48
C SER A 233 5.04 -16.67 27.95
N TYR A 234 4.86 -17.93 28.28
CA TYR A 234 4.63 -18.35 29.66
C TYR A 234 5.96 -18.42 30.41
N THR A 235 6.13 -17.59 31.40
CA THR A 235 7.20 -17.75 32.40
C THR A 235 6.77 -18.58 33.61
N HIS A 236 5.46 -18.88 33.77
CA HIS A 236 4.93 -19.80 34.78
C HIS A 236 3.58 -20.37 34.37
N LEU A 237 3.38 -21.68 34.68
CA LEU A 237 2.13 -22.46 34.53
C LEU A 237 0.96 -21.78 35.23
N THR A 238 0.15 -21.02 34.49
CA THR A 238 -1.25 -20.77 34.88
C THR A 238 -2.13 -20.96 33.66
N LEU A 239 -3.24 -21.67 33.87
CA LEU A 239 -4.21 -22.11 32.87
C LEU A 239 -4.60 -20.98 31.89
N PRO A 240 -4.80 -21.28 30.59
CA PRO A 240 -5.19 -20.28 29.60
C PRO A 240 -6.56 -19.71 29.95
N THR A 241 -6.63 -18.41 30.14
CA THR A 241 -7.89 -17.67 30.19
C THR A 241 -8.44 -17.59 28.77
N MET A 242 -9.38 -18.46 28.42
CA MET A 242 -10.12 -18.33 27.16
C MET A 242 -10.97 -17.07 27.21
N ILE A 243 -10.60 -16.07 26.46
CA ILE A 243 -11.48 -14.93 26.16
C ILE A 243 -12.48 -15.41 25.11
N ARG A 244 -13.74 -15.61 25.52
CA ARG A 244 -14.85 -15.80 24.57
C ARG A 244 -15.25 -14.44 24.00
N VAL A 245 -15.19 -14.34 22.71
CA VAL A 245 -15.73 -13.23 21.90
C VAL A 245 -17.21 -13.47 21.62
#